data_27872c9661ab44c90c716d3ffc785054
#
_entry.id   27872c9661ab44c90c716d3ffc785054
#
_cell.length_a   1.000
_cell.length_b   1.000
_cell.length_c   1.000
_cell.angle_alpha   90.00
_cell.angle_beta   90.00
_cell.angle_gamma   90.00
#
_symmetry.space_group_name_H-M   'P 1'
#
loop_
_entity.id
_entity.type
_entity.pdbx_description
1 polymer ?
#
loop_
_entity_poly.entity_id
_entity_poly.type
_entity_poly.pdbx_seq_one_letter_code
_entity_poly.pdbx_strand_id
1 'polypeptide(L)'
;MRKNGEETRTVLDGMEIIQRNNFQNFTLDSVLLGNFVKINRKTKKILDIGTGCGVISLILAKKSKAEITGIELQEKMSEVAIRNVNTNNFQDCIKIINDDIKNYDKIFSKDEFDVIVTNPPYFDYDGNINQISDLTQISRARHNIDITIEEIVKISAYLLKNNGSFSMVFRSDRLVEVLGLLTKYNLEPKRMKNCYTGKGKNAKLCLVEAIKDAKKGFVIEEAIYVYDENGEKTEYIKKLYGKDI
;
A
#
# COMPACT_ATOMS: atom_id res chain seq x y z
N MET A 1 -18.81 0.25 23.29
CA MET A 1 -19.05 -0.91 22.38
C MET A 1 -19.32 -0.37 20.98
N ARG A 2 -18.41 -0.55 20.02
CA ARG A 2 -18.67 -0.21 18.61
C ARG A 2 -19.61 -1.27 18.04
N LYS A 3 -20.74 -0.86 17.45
CA LYS A 3 -21.69 -1.81 16.84
C LYS A 3 -21.02 -2.48 15.63
N ASN A 4 -21.11 -3.81 15.58
CA ASN A 4 -20.62 -4.59 14.44
C ASN A 4 -21.35 -4.16 13.15
N GLY A 5 -20.62 -3.73 12.14
CA GLY A 5 -21.14 -3.36 10.82
C GLY A 5 -21.30 -1.86 10.55
N GLU A 6 -20.95 -0.97 11.49
CA GLU A 6 -20.99 0.47 11.24
C GLU A 6 -19.86 0.89 10.29
N GLU A 7 -20.21 1.76 9.33
CA GLU A 7 -19.27 2.43 8.45
C GLU A 7 -18.87 3.77 9.07
N THR A 8 -17.63 4.15 8.86
CA THR A 8 -17.13 5.50 9.17
C THR A 8 -16.73 6.19 7.87
N ARG A 9 -16.90 7.51 7.84
CA ARG A 9 -16.48 8.35 6.74
C ARG A 9 -15.42 9.31 7.23
N THR A 10 -14.33 9.43 6.49
CA THR A 10 -13.21 10.32 6.82
C THR A 10 -12.87 11.13 5.58
N VAL A 11 -12.54 12.39 5.77
CA VAL A 11 -12.03 13.23 4.67
C VAL A 11 -10.50 13.09 4.61
N LEU A 12 -9.98 12.81 3.43
CA LEU A 12 -8.55 12.73 3.16
C LEU A 12 -8.23 13.59 1.94
N ASP A 13 -7.56 14.71 2.15
CA ASP A 13 -7.16 15.64 1.09
C ASP A 13 -8.33 15.99 0.11
N GLY A 14 -9.50 16.26 0.68
CA GLY A 14 -10.73 16.60 -0.06
C GLY A 14 -11.48 15.39 -0.63
N MET A 15 -11.00 14.17 -0.44
CA MET A 15 -11.70 12.93 -0.82
C MET A 15 -12.47 12.37 0.37
N GLU A 16 -13.69 11.88 0.14
CA GLU A 16 -14.46 11.15 1.15
C GLU A 16 -14.09 9.67 1.11
N ILE A 17 -13.62 9.13 2.22
CA ILE A 17 -13.21 7.73 2.35
C ILE A 17 -14.15 6.98 3.30
N ILE A 18 -14.87 6.01 2.77
CA ILE A 18 -15.72 5.09 3.53
C ILE A 18 -14.84 3.95 4.05
N GLN A 19 -15.02 3.59 5.33
CA GLN A 19 -14.34 2.48 5.99
C GLN A 19 -15.35 1.65 6.76
N ARG A 20 -15.07 0.37 6.98
CA ARG A 20 -15.91 -0.52 7.78
C ARG A 20 -15.22 -0.89 9.08
N ASN A 21 -15.87 -0.67 10.22
CA ASN A 21 -15.31 -0.88 11.55
C ASN A 21 -14.86 -2.33 11.85
N ASN A 22 -15.34 -3.31 11.07
CA ASN A 22 -15.01 -4.74 11.22
C ASN A 22 -13.84 -5.19 10.35
N PHE A 23 -13.24 -4.29 9.57
CA PHE A 23 -12.13 -4.58 8.67
C PHE A 23 -10.94 -3.69 9.01
N GLN A 24 -9.80 -4.03 8.44
CA GLN A 24 -8.61 -3.19 8.55
C GLN A 24 -8.87 -1.87 7.82
N ASN A 25 -9.01 -0.81 8.61
CA ASN A 25 -9.12 0.54 8.07
C ASN A 25 -7.78 0.98 7.47
N PHE A 26 -7.82 1.93 6.51
CA PHE A 26 -6.58 2.52 6.05
C PHE A 26 -5.85 3.22 7.20
N THR A 27 -4.54 3.14 7.17
CA THR A 27 -3.65 3.71 8.17
C THR A 27 -2.82 4.83 7.53
N LEU A 28 -2.06 5.52 8.35
CA LEU A 28 -1.08 6.49 7.89
C LEU A 28 -0.13 5.89 6.83
N ASP A 29 0.17 4.58 6.93
CA ASP A 29 1.06 3.86 6.03
C ASP A 29 0.60 3.94 4.56
N SER A 30 -0.72 3.72 4.34
CA SER A 30 -1.33 3.84 3.00
C SER A 30 -1.24 5.27 2.45
N VAL A 31 -1.44 6.27 3.32
CA VAL A 31 -1.34 7.69 2.93
C VAL A 31 0.11 8.05 2.59
N LEU A 32 1.05 7.61 3.42
CA LEU A 32 2.49 7.81 3.17
C LEU A 32 2.92 7.15 1.87
N LEU A 33 2.53 5.88 1.65
CA LEU A 33 2.89 5.15 0.44
C LEU A 33 2.29 5.80 -0.80
N GLY A 34 0.99 6.09 -0.82
CA GLY A 34 0.35 6.76 -1.95
C GLY A 34 1.02 8.09 -2.30
N ASN A 35 1.55 8.81 -1.29
CA ASN A 35 2.29 10.05 -1.50
C ASN A 35 3.78 9.85 -1.82
N PHE A 36 4.37 8.73 -1.46
CA PHE A 36 5.73 8.37 -1.81
C PHE A 36 5.87 7.96 -3.28
N VAL A 37 4.90 7.26 -3.86
CA VAL A 37 4.94 6.80 -5.26
C VAL A 37 5.20 7.96 -6.23
N LYS A 38 6.23 7.82 -7.06
CA LYS A 38 6.52 8.74 -8.17
C LYS A 38 5.81 8.31 -9.43
N ILE A 39 4.99 9.20 -9.96
CA ILE A 39 4.29 9.00 -11.23
C ILE A 39 4.81 10.06 -12.22
N ASN A 40 5.13 9.64 -13.42
CA ASN A 40 5.56 10.54 -14.48
C ASN A 40 4.56 10.54 -15.64
N ARG A 41 4.74 11.44 -16.62
CA ARG A 41 3.83 11.59 -17.77
C ARG A 41 3.75 10.35 -18.67
N LYS A 42 4.70 9.42 -18.57
CA LYS A 42 4.73 8.17 -19.34
C LYS A 42 4.00 7.03 -18.66
N THR A 43 3.69 7.16 -17.38
CA THR A 43 2.94 6.15 -16.62
C THR A 43 1.53 6.05 -17.18
N LYS A 44 1.15 4.85 -17.63
CA LYS A 44 -0.16 4.56 -18.23
C LYS A 44 -0.98 3.60 -17.39
N LYS A 45 -0.35 2.58 -16.81
CA LYS A 45 -1.02 1.53 -16.06
C LYS A 45 -0.39 1.34 -14.69
N ILE A 46 -1.20 1.37 -13.65
CA ILE A 46 -0.81 1.20 -12.24
C ILE A 46 -1.59 0.02 -11.67
N LEU A 47 -0.92 -0.84 -10.90
CA LEU A 47 -1.55 -1.90 -10.11
C LEU A 47 -1.36 -1.61 -8.62
N ASP A 48 -2.46 -1.65 -7.86
CA ASP A 48 -2.51 -1.56 -6.40
C ASP A 48 -2.86 -2.93 -5.83
N ILE A 49 -1.86 -3.67 -5.34
CA ILE A 49 -2.03 -5.02 -4.81
C ILE A 49 -2.49 -4.96 -3.35
N GLY A 50 -3.63 -5.59 -3.07
CA GLY A 50 -4.28 -5.52 -1.76
C GLY A 50 -4.83 -4.13 -1.50
N THR A 51 -5.62 -3.60 -2.45
CA THR A 51 -6.07 -2.19 -2.43
C THR A 51 -6.93 -1.84 -1.21
N GLY A 52 -7.47 -2.82 -0.49
CA GLY A 52 -8.32 -2.62 0.68
C GLY A 52 -9.55 -1.77 0.34
N CYS A 53 -9.70 -0.63 1.02
CA CYS A 53 -10.78 0.32 0.72
C CYS A 53 -10.46 1.27 -0.46
N GLY A 54 -9.36 1.05 -1.20
CA GLY A 54 -9.01 1.81 -2.39
C GLY A 54 -8.26 3.12 -2.15
N VAL A 55 -7.81 3.40 -0.93
CA VAL A 55 -7.22 4.71 -0.57
C VAL A 55 -5.95 5.03 -1.35
N ILE A 56 -5.06 4.06 -1.57
CA ILE A 56 -3.83 4.27 -2.36
C ILE A 56 -4.21 4.57 -3.80
N SER A 57 -5.08 3.75 -4.39
CA SER A 57 -5.61 3.95 -5.74
C SER A 57 -6.20 5.36 -5.94
N LEU A 58 -6.99 5.86 -4.98
CA LEU A 58 -7.57 7.20 -5.01
C LEU A 58 -6.50 8.31 -4.96
N ILE A 59 -5.50 8.19 -4.07
CA ILE A 59 -4.39 9.14 -3.99
C ILE A 59 -3.61 9.19 -5.31
N LEU A 60 -3.40 8.03 -5.95
CA LEU A 60 -2.69 7.95 -7.23
C LEU A 60 -3.51 8.52 -8.38
N ALA A 61 -4.83 8.31 -8.41
CA ALA A 61 -5.73 8.87 -9.41
C ALA A 61 -5.76 10.41 -9.35
N LYS A 62 -5.73 10.98 -8.14
CA LYS A 62 -5.65 12.43 -7.95
C LYS A 62 -4.36 13.03 -8.54
N LYS A 63 -3.28 12.25 -8.63
CA LYS A 63 -1.95 12.68 -9.09
C LYS A 63 -1.69 12.39 -10.57
N SER A 64 -2.48 11.55 -11.21
CA SER A 64 -2.18 11.09 -12.57
C SER A 64 -3.45 10.85 -13.39
N LYS A 65 -3.25 10.68 -14.69
CA LYS A 65 -4.29 10.23 -15.64
C LYS A 65 -4.08 8.76 -16.04
N ALA A 66 -3.30 8.01 -15.27
CA ALA A 66 -3.07 6.60 -15.53
C ALA A 66 -4.31 5.77 -15.23
N GLU A 67 -4.48 4.67 -15.94
CA GLU A 67 -5.43 3.62 -15.59
C GLU A 67 -4.91 2.89 -14.35
N ILE A 68 -5.73 2.80 -13.32
CA ILE A 68 -5.37 2.17 -12.05
C ILE A 68 -6.24 0.94 -11.87
N THR A 69 -5.60 -0.19 -11.61
CA THR A 69 -6.30 -1.41 -11.21
C THR A 69 -5.98 -1.68 -9.75
N GLY A 70 -7.01 -1.72 -8.90
CA GLY A 70 -6.90 -2.23 -7.53
C GLY A 70 -7.35 -3.68 -7.50
N ILE A 71 -6.55 -4.58 -6.93
CA ILE A 71 -6.96 -5.96 -6.70
C ILE A 71 -7.10 -6.24 -5.21
N GLU A 72 -8.22 -6.83 -4.80
CA GLU A 72 -8.56 -7.10 -3.41
C GLU A 72 -9.18 -8.48 -3.26
N LEU A 73 -8.62 -9.29 -2.36
CA LEU A 73 -9.09 -10.65 -2.09
C LEU A 73 -10.45 -10.68 -1.39
N GLN A 74 -10.67 -9.77 -0.46
CA GLN A 74 -11.86 -9.74 0.38
C GLN A 74 -13.01 -9.02 -0.35
N GLU A 75 -14.06 -9.76 -0.73
CA GLU A 75 -15.23 -9.26 -1.46
C GLU A 75 -15.81 -7.99 -0.80
N LYS A 76 -16.04 -8.02 0.51
CA LYS A 76 -16.60 -6.88 1.25
C LYS A 76 -15.70 -5.64 1.24
N MET A 77 -14.39 -5.80 1.13
CA MET A 77 -13.46 -4.67 1.02
C MET A 77 -13.42 -4.15 -0.41
N SER A 78 -13.49 -5.02 -1.41
CA SER A 78 -13.60 -4.62 -2.82
C SER A 78 -14.88 -3.82 -3.09
N GLU A 79 -16.02 -4.20 -2.46
CA GLU A 79 -17.26 -3.41 -2.51
C GLU A 79 -17.08 -2.00 -1.92
N VAL A 80 -16.38 -1.88 -0.79
CA VAL A 80 -16.06 -0.57 -0.18
C VAL A 80 -15.16 0.25 -1.10
N ALA A 81 -14.14 -0.38 -1.71
CA ALA A 81 -13.27 0.28 -2.66
C ALA A 81 -14.03 0.82 -3.88
N ILE A 82 -14.94 0.02 -4.47
CA ILE A 82 -15.80 0.45 -5.58
C ILE A 82 -16.66 1.66 -5.18
N ARG A 83 -17.24 1.63 -3.98
CA ARG A 83 -18.03 2.76 -3.48
C ARG A 83 -17.17 4.01 -3.29
N ASN A 84 -15.97 3.88 -2.76
CA ASN A 84 -15.03 4.99 -2.60
C ASN A 84 -14.62 5.59 -3.95
N VAL A 85 -14.35 4.74 -4.94
CA VAL A 85 -14.06 5.16 -6.31
C VAL A 85 -15.22 5.99 -6.88
N ASN A 86 -16.45 5.50 -6.75
CA ASN A 86 -17.65 6.18 -7.26
C ASN A 86 -17.94 7.49 -6.51
N THR A 87 -17.84 7.48 -5.17
CA THR A 87 -18.05 8.67 -4.33
C THR A 87 -17.11 9.82 -4.70
N ASN A 88 -15.90 9.49 -5.12
CA ASN A 88 -14.88 10.47 -5.50
C ASN A 88 -14.77 10.71 -7.03
N ASN A 89 -15.69 10.16 -7.84
CA ASN A 89 -15.78 10.34 -9.30
C ASN A 89 -14.51 9.87 -10.05
N PHE A 90 -13.89 8.75 -9.62
CA PHE A 90 -12.72 8.16 -10.28
C PHE A 90 -13.02 6.86 -11.04
N GLN A 91 -14.30 6.51 -11.28
CA GLN A 91 -14.73 5.30 -11.97
C GLN A 91 -14.22 5.18 -13.42
N ASP A 92 -13.88 6.30 -14.05
CA ASP A 92 -13.35 6.31 -15.41
C ASP A 92 -11.85 5.93 -15.49
N CYS A 93 -11.13 5.98 -14.36
CA CYS A 93 -9.68 5.69 -14.32
C CYS A 93 -9.30 4.64 -13.28
N ILE A 94 -10.18 4.27 -12.33
CA ILE A 94 -9.91 3.21 -11.36
C ILE A 94 -10.86 2.04 -11.58
N LYS A 95 -10.30 0.85 -11.79
CA LYS A 95 -11.01 -0.43 -11.80
C LYS A 95 -10.65 -1.25 -10.56
N ILE A 96 -11.65 -1.77 -9.85
CA ILE A 96 -11.45 -2.70 -8.73
C ILE A 96 -11.77 -4.12 -9.18
N ILE A 97 -10.87 -5.05 -8.90
CA ILE A 97 -11.02 -6.48 -9.17
C ILE A 97 -11.08 -7.21 -7.82
N ASN A 98 -12.13 -7.99 -7.61
CA ASN A 98 -12.19 -8.89 -6.46
C ASN A 98 -11.67 -10.26 -6.89
N ASP A 99 -10.41 -10.52 -6.60
CA ASP A 99 -9.76 -11.81 -6.89
C ASP A 99 -8.47 -11.96 -6.03
N ASP A 100 -7.92 -13.17 -6.00
CA ASP A 100 -6.61 -13.43 -5.41
C ASP A 100 -5.51 -13.04 -6.40
N ILE A 101 -4.60 -12.17 -5.97
CA ILE A 101 -3.44 -11.79 -6.79
C ILE A 101 -2.57 -13.01 -7.18
N LYS A 102 -2.67 -14.13 -6.47
CA LYS A 102 -2.01 -15.39 -6.85
C LYS A 102 -2.51 -15.93 -8.20
N ASN A 103 -3.69 -15.51 -8.65
CA ASN A 103 -4.23 -15.81 -9.99
C ASN A 103 -3.74 -14.83 -11.07
N TYR A 104 -2.67 -14.07 -10.79
CA TYR A 104 -2.19 -12.96 -11.63
C TYR A 104 -1.99 -13.33 -13.11
N ASP A 105 -1.54 -14.54 -13.40
CA ASP A 105 -1.28 -15.04 -14.75
C ASP A 105 -2.55 -15.31 -15.58
N LYS A 106 -3.72 -15.41 -14.92
CA LYS A 106 -5.04 -15.51 -15.55
C LYS A 106 -5.71 -14.15 -15.70
N ILE A 107 -5.34 -13.19 -14.86
CA ILE A 107 -5.99 -11.88 -14.78
C ILE A 107 -5.23 -10.83 -15.60
N PHE A 108 -3.91 -10.90 -15.61
CA PHE A 108 -3.02 -9.91 -16.18
C PHE A 108 -2.01 -10.52 -17.14
N SER A 109 -1.53 -9.70 -18.06
CA SER A 109 -0.44 -10.06 -18.96
C SER A 109 0.93 -9.82 -18.30
N LYS A 110 1.93 -10.60 -18.72
CA LYS A 110 3.32 -10.29 -18.36
C LYS A 110 3.69 -8.89 -18.87
N ASP A 111 4.53 -8.18 -18.08
CA ASP A 111 5.05 -6.85 -18.43
C ASP A 111 3.92 -5.83 -18.76
N GLU A 112 2.82 -5.87 -18.00
CA GLU A 112 1.64 -5.03 -18.25
C GLU A 112 1.72 -3.65 -17.60
N PHE A 113 2.28 -3.55 -16.37
CA PHE A 113 2.19 -2.35 -15.55
C PHE A 113 3.46 -1.51 -15.57
N ASP A 114 3.28 -0.19 -15.55
CA ASP A 114 4.37 0.77 -15.42
C ASP A 114 4.75 0.98 -13.95
N VAL A 115 3.75 0.90 -13.05
CA VAL A 115 3.92 1.06 -11.61
C VAL A 115 3.12 -0.01 -10.88
N ILE A 116 3.71 -0.64 -9.89
CA ILE A 116 3.01 -1.51 -8.93
C ILE A 116 3.24 -0.98 -7.52
N VAL A 117 2.17 -0.93 -6.74
CA VAL A 117 2.19 -0.46 -5.36
C VAL A 117 1.52 -1.47 -4.45
N THR A 118 2.00 -1.61 -3.23
CA THR A 118 1.38 -2.47 -2.22
C THR A 118 1.66 -2.02 -0.80
N ASN A 119 0.64 -2.09 0.04
CA ASN A 119 0.74 -2.01 1.49
C ASN A 119 0.30 -3.36 2.07
N PRO A 120 1.20 -4.36 2.09
CA PRO A 120 0.82 -5.70 2.52
C PRO A 120 0.49 -5.75 4.00
N PRO A 121 -0.35 -6.71 4.45
CA PRO A 121 -0.60 -6.91 5.86
C PRO A 121 0.70 -7.28 6.59
N TYR A 122 0.92 -6.69 7.79
CA TYR A 122 2.13 -6.89 8.61
C TYR A 122 2.00 -8.10 9.54
N PHE A 123 1.73 -9.28 9.02
CA PHE A 123 1.67 -10.47 9.86
C PHE A 123 3.05 -11.13 9.98
N ASP A 124 3.59 -11.15 11.19
CA ASP A 124 4.66 -12.05 11.56
C ASP A 124 4.04 -13.41 11.86
N TYR A 125 4.27 -14.37 11.00
CA TYR A 125 3.99 -15.77 11.30
C TYR A 125 5.18 -16.32 12.08
N ASP A 126 5.32 -15.89 13.35
CA ASP A 126 6.30 -16.48 14.29
C ASP A 126 5.77 -17.75 14.99
N GLY A 127 4.58 -18.23 14.55
CA GLY A 127 3.93 -19.41 15.14
C GLY A 127 3.27 -19.15 16.49
N ASN A 128 3.28 -17.94 17.01
CA ASN A 128 2.77 -17.62 18.33
C ASN A 128 1.32 -17.15 18.29
N ILE A 129 0.38 -18.09 18.31
CA ILE A 129 -1.08 -17.86 18.25
C ILE A 129 -1.59 -16.98 19.44
N ASN A 130 -0.81 -16.85 20.50
CA ASN A 130 -1.22 -16.16 21.73
C ASN A 130 -1.20 -14.62 21.65
N GLN A 131 -0.70 -14.02 20.57
CA GLN A 131 -0.72 -12.57 20.36
C GLN A 131 -1.91 -12.07 19.52
N ILE A 132 -2.77 -12.97 19.07
CA ILE A 132 -3.92 -12.64 18.22
C ILE A 132 -5.11 -12.26 19.11
N SER A 133 -5.29 -10.98 19.37
CA SER A 133 -6.33 -10.47 20.31
C SER A 133 -7.73 -10.32 19.69
N ASP A 134 -7.93 -10.59 18.39
CA ASP A 134 -9.21 -10.39 17.70
C ASP A 134 -9.66 -11.61 16.89
N LEU A 135 -10.94 -11.99 17.05
CA LEU A 135 -11.60 -13.10 16.34
C LEU A 135 -11.49 -13.00 14.79
N THR A 136 -11.38 -11.78 14.26
CA THR A 136 -11.16 -11.52 12.83
C THR A 136 -9.78 -11.90 12.35
N GLN A 137 -8.74 -11.76 13.17
CA GLN A 137 -7.38 -12.20 12.86
C GLN A 137 -7.28 -13.73 12.94
N ILE A 138 -7.97 -14.36 13.91
CA ILE A 138 -8.03 -15.82 14.05
C ILE A 138 -8.70 -16.47 12.83
N SER A 139 -9.74 -15.86 12.26
CA SER A 139 -10.39 -16.39 11.05
C SER A 139 -9.47 -16.32 9.82
N ARG A 140 -8.64 -15.29 9.71
CA ARG A 140 -7.64 -15.15 8.64
C ARG A 140 -6.51 -16.19 8.76
N ALA A 141 -5.97 -16.38 9.97
CA ALA A 141 -4.95 -17.39 10.25
C ALA A 141 -5.43 -18.82 9.93
N ARG A 142 -6.73 -19.09 10.07
CA ARG A 142 -7.33 -20.40 9.77
C ARG A 142 -7.52 -20.69 8.28
N HIS A 143 -7.50 -19.68 7.42
CA HIS A 143 -7.82 -19.85 5.99
C HIS A 143 -6.59 -19.90 5.06
N ASN A 144 -5.35 -19.89 5.57
CA ASN A 144 -4.11 -19.93 4.74
C ASN A 144 -4.12 -18.92 3.57
N ILE A 145 -4.67 -17.71 3.79
CA ILE A 145 -4.98 -16.77 2.71
C ILE A 145 -3.84 -15.73 2.53
N ASP A 146 -2.86 -15.72 3.45
CA ASP A 146 -1.86 -14.66 3.44
C ASP A 146 -0.80 -14.90 2.37
N ILE A 147 -0.70 -13.94 1.46
CA ILE A 147 0.38 -13.86 0.50
C ILE A 147 1.66 -13.40 1.22
N THR A 148 2.78 -14.05 0.95
CA THR A 148 4.08 -13.66 1.50
C THR A 148 4.67 -12.45 0.78
N ILE A 149 5.60 -11.73 1.43
CA ILE A 149 6.34 -10.64 0.76
C ILE A 149 7.10 -11.17 -0.45
N GLU A 150 7.67 -12.37 -0.37
CA GLU A 150 8.39 -12.99 -1.49
C GLU A 150 7.46 -13.21 -2.69
N GLU A 151 6.26 -13.75 -2.47
CA GLU A 151 5.27 -13.92 -3.54
C GLU A 151 4.87 -12.58 -4.16
N ILE A 152 4.61 -11.54 -3.35
CA ILE A 152 4.28 -10.19 -3.84
C ILE A 152 5.40 -9.65 -4.73
N VAL A 153 6.65 -9.73 -4.28
CA VAL A 153 7.82 -9.23 -5.03
C VAL A 153 7.98 -10.01 -6.33
N LYS A 154 7.86 -11.35 -6.29
CA LYS A 154 7.94 -12.22 -7.47
C LYS A 154 6.84 -11.90 -8.50
N ILE A 155 5.60 -11.78 -8.05
CA ILE A 155 4.45 -11.44 -8.90
C ILE A 155 4.65 -10.05 -9.51
N SER A 156 5.07 -9.08 -8.70
CA SER A 156 5.33 -7.72 -9.16
C SER A 156 6.44 -7.67 -10.22
N ALA A 157 7.52 -8.43 -10.03
CA ALA A 157 8.59 -8.53 -11.02
C ALA A 157 8.11 -9.13 -12.35
N TYR A 158 7.16 -10.07 -12.32
CA TYR A 158 6.56 -10.64 -13.53
C TYR A 158 5.65 -9.63 -14.27
N LEU A 159 4.83 -8.89 -13.51
CA LEU A 159 3.80 -8.00 -14.05
C LEU A 159 4.36 -6.62 -14.48
N LEU A 160 5.48 -6.17 -13.91
CA LEU A 160 6.10 -4.91 -14.26
C LEU A 160 6.75 -4.96 -15.64
N LYS A 161 6.58 -3.89 -16.40
CA LYS A 161 7.39 -3.61 -17.59
C LYS A 161 8.86 -3.44 -17.23
N ASN A 162 9.74 -3.63 -18.20
CA ASN A 162 11.14 -3.24 -18.03
C ASN A 162 11.23 -1.73 -17.71
N ASN A 163 12.04 -1.37 -16.71
CA ASN A 163 12.10 -0.04 -16.08
C ASN A 163 10.80 0.42 -15.37
N GLY A 164 9.84 -0.47 -15.19
CA GLY A 164 8.67 -0.22 -14.33
C GLY A 164 9.07 -0.14 -12.86
N SER A 165 8.31 0.61 -12.04
CA SER A 165 8.61 0.82 -10.63
C SER A 165 7.69 0.02 -9.71
N PHE A 166 8.28 -0.53 -8.67
CA PHE A 166 7.61 -1.17 -7.54
C PHE A 166 7.76 -0.30 -6.29
N SER A 167 6.67 -0.03 -5.59
CA SER A 167 6.72 0.71 -4.32
C SER A 167 5.97 -0.04 -3.22
N MET A 168 6.58 -0.12 -2.05
CA MET A 168 6.02 -0.83 -0.90
C MET A 168 6.29 -0.08 0.39
N VAL A 169 5.36 -0.14 1.34
CA VAL A 169 5.57 0.19 2.74
C VAL A 169 5.65 -1.10 3.57
N PHE A 170 6.55 -1.13 4.54
CA PHE A 170 6.75 -2.29 5.41
C PHE A 170 7.38 -1.89 6.75
N ARG A 171 7.34 -2.79 7.72
CA ARG A 171 7.98 -2.59 9.02
C ARG A 171 9.49 -2.55 8.88
N SER A 172 10.14 -1.64 9.58
CA SER A 172 11.59 -1.43 9.49
C SER A 172 12.44 -2.64 9.91
N ASP A 173 11.91 -3.51 10.77
CA ASP A 173 12.59 -4.74 11.18
C ASP A 173 12.74 -5.78 10.05
N ARG A 174 11.95 -5.65 8.98
CA ARG A 174 12.04 -6.51 7.78
C ARG A 174 12.90 -5.92 6.65
N LEU A 175 13.63 -4.84 6.91
CA LEU A 175 14.38 -4.11 5.88
C LEU A 175 15.35 -5.01 5.11
N VAL A 176 16.15 -5.82 5.81
CA VAL A 176 17.16 -6.69 5.19
C VAL A 176 16.50 -7.75 4.29
N GLU A 177 15.41 -8.34 4.77
CA GLU A 177 14.63 -9.31 4.02
C GLU A 177 14.07 -8.69 2.72
N VAL A 178 13.39 -7.55 2.84
CA VAL A 178 12.74 -6.88 1.70
C VAL A 178 13.78 -6.49 0.64
N LEU A 179 14.89 -5.86 1.02
CA LEU A 179 15.93 -5.48 0.07
C LEU A 179 16.57 -6.70 -0.61
N GLY A 180 16.76 -7.80 0.14
CA GLY A 180 17.25 -9.07 -0.39
C GLY A 180 16.30 -9.68 -1.43
N LEU A 181 14.99 -9.69 -1.13
CA LEU A 181 13.96 -10.20 -2.04
C LEU A 181 13.84 -9.34 -3.30
N LEU A 182 13.85 -8.01 -3.17
CA LEU A 182 13.82 -7.11 -4.32
C LEU A 182 14.99 -7.42 -5.27
N THR A 183 16.21 -7.49 -4.75
CA THR A 183 17.41 -7.80 -5.54
C THR A 183 17.34 -9.20 -6.17
N LYS A 184 16.85 -10.20 -5.43
CA LYS A 184 16.67 -11.59 -5.91
C LYS A 184 15.79 -11.66 -7.16
N TYR A 185 14.76 -10.83 -7.24
CA TYR A 185 13.80 -10.81 -8.36
C TYR A 185 14.03 -9.68 -9.37
N ASN A 186 15.26 -9.14 -9.47
CA ASN A 186 15.66 -8.09 -10.41
C ASN A 186 14.84 -6.79 -10.28
N LEU A 187 14.33 -6.51 -9.10
CA LEU A 187 13.80 -5.21 -8.72
C LEU A 187 14.91 -4.46 -7.97
N GLU A 188 15.66 -3.61 -8.67
CA GLU A 188 16.77 -2.88 -8.08
C GLU A 188 16.26 -1.76 -7.16
N PRO A 189 16.53 -1.78 -5.83
CA PRO A 189 16.16 -0.71 -4.93
C PRO A 189 16.80 0.62 -5.36
N LYS A 190 16.00 1.68 -5.46
CA LYS A 190 16.47 3.00 -5.93
C LYS A 190 16.40 4.08 -4.88
N ARG A 191 15.37 4.06 -4.05
CA ARG A 191 15.23 5.02 -2.96
C ARG A 191 14.38 4.47 -1.82
N MET A 192 14.61 5.03 -0.66
CA MET A 192 13.90 4.66 0.56
C MET A 192 13.67 5.90 1.44
N LYS A 193 12.57 5.90 2.20
CA LYS A 193 12.34 6.78 3.33
C LYS A 193 12.08 5.97 4.59
N ASN A 194 12.71 6.38 5.67
CA ASN A 194 12.39 5.87 7.00
C ASN A 194 11.32 6.74 7.66
N CYS A 195 10.34 6.11 8.32
CA CYS A 195 9.29 6.80 9.05
C CYS A 195 9.44 6.57 10.55
N TYR A 196 9.52 7.66 11.29
CA TYR A 196 9.68 7.71 12.74
C TYR A 196 8.42 8.27 13.37
N THR A 197 8.05 7.75 14.54
CA THR A 197 6.95 8.37 15.31
C THR A 197 7.34 9.76 15.81
N GLY A 198 8.62 9.99 16.12
CA GLY A 198 9.17 11.28 16.56
C GLY A 198 10.69 11.24 16.62
N LYS A 199 11.30 12.38 16.86
CA LYS A 199 12.76 12.51 16.99
C LYS A 199 13.30 11.64 18.13
N GLY A 200 14.46 11.01 17.94
CA GLY A 200 15.09 10.14 18.95
C GLY A 200 14.41 8.76 19.12
N LYS A 201 13.44 8.41 18.29
CA LYS A 201 12.82 7.07 18.26
C LYS A 201 13.41 6.24 17.14
N ASN A 202 13.23 4.92 17.21
CA ASN A 202 13.58 4.02 16.10
C ASN A 202 12.56 4.16 14.97
N ALA A 203 13.00 3.94 13.73
CA ALA A 203 12.09 3.85 12.60
C ALA A 203 11.08 2.73 12.83
N LYS A 204 9.81 2.99 12.49
CA LYS A 204 8.75 1.99 12.56
C LYS A 204 8.43 1.39 11.20
N LEU A 205 8.48 2.22 10.18
CA LEU A 205 8.15 1.86 8.80
C LEU A 205 9.25 2.32 7.85
N CYS A 206 9.37 1.60 6.75
CA CYS A 206 10.17 1.97 5.59
C CYS A 206 9.28 2.02 4.35
N LEU A 207 9.50 3.02 3.52
CA LEU A 207 8.96 3.13 2.17
C LEU A 207 10.10 2.87 1.20
N VAL A 208 9.97 1.90 0.31
CA VAL A 208 10.97 1.59 -0.70
C VAL A 208 10.39 1.70 -2.11
N GLU A 209 11.19 2.19 -3.04
CA GLU A 209 10.94 2.09 -4.47
C GLU A 209 12.09 1.31 -5.12
N ALA A 210 11.72 0.33 -5.91
CA ALA A 210 12.64 -0.45 -6.73
C ALA A 210 12.22 -0.36 -8.21
N ILE A 211 13.17 -0.50 -9.12
CA ILE A 211 12.93 -0.44 -10.57
C ILE A 211 13.41 -1.73 -11.21
N LYS A 212 12.54 -2.34 -12.02
CA LYS A 212 12.84 -3.59 -12.74
C LYS A 212 13.99 -3.41 -13.71
N ASP A 213 14.96 -4.32 -13.64
CA ASP A 213 16.14 -4.39 -14.50
C ASP A 213 17.00 -3.10 -14.52
N ALA A 214 16.93 -2.28 -13.49
CA ALA A 214 17.69 -1.05 -13.39
C ALA A 214 19.14 -1.29 -12.97
N LYS A 215 20.02 -0.33 -13.30
CA LYS A 215 21.40 -0.30 -12.82
C LYS A 215 21.42 -0.01 -11.32
N LYS A 216 22.48 -0.43 -10.63
CA LYS A 216 22.71 -0.13 -9.22
C LYS A 216 22.68 1.37 -8.92
N GLY A 217 22.35 1.71 -7.68
CA GLY A 217 22.30 3.08 -7.19
C GLY A 217 21.12 3.29 -6.26
N PHE A 218 21.37 3.50 -4.97
CA PHE A 218 20.36 3.59 -3.92
C PHE A 218 20.51 4.87 -3.11
N VAL A 219 19.40 5.53 -2.83
CA VAL A 219 19.37 6.77 -2.05
C VAL A 219 18.44 6.59 -0.85
N ILE A 220 18.94 6.93 0.33
CA ILE A 220 18.11 7.12 1.52
C ILE A 220 17.71 8.59 1.53
N GLU A 221 16.43 8.85 1.28
CA GLU A 221 15.88 10.22 1.27
C GLU A 221 15.64 10.72 2.70
N GLU A 222 15.34 12.00 2.86
CA GLU A 222 15.01 12.61 4.13
C GLU A 222 13.90 11.82 4.87
N ALA A 223 14.12 11.62 6.18
CA ALA A 223 13.21 10.87 7.02
C ALA A 223 11.86 11.58 7.22
N ILE A 224 10.82 10.79 7.45
CA ILE A 224 9.49 11.28 7.81
C ILE A 224 9.35 11.16 9.34
N TYR A 225 8.98 12.25 9.98
CA TYR A 225 8.58 12.29 11.39
C TYR A 225 7.08 12.54 11.48
N VAL A 226 6.37 11.65 12.20
CA VAL A 226 4.90 11.75 12.36
C VAL A 226 4.55 12.86 13.33
N TYR A 227 5.27 12.94 14.45
CA TYR A 227 5.07 13.94 15.50
C TYR A 227 6.32 14.79 15.69
N ASP A 228 6.11 16.04 16.00
CA ASP A 228 7.15 16.99 16.37
C ASP A 228 7.58 16.85 17.85
N GLU A 229 8.40 17.78 18.33
CA GLU A 229 8.90 17.78 19.72
C GLU A 229 7.81 18.09 20.75
N ASN A 230 6.71 18.70 20.33
CA ASN A 230 5.53 19.01 21.17
C ASN A 230 4.50 17.85 21.21
N GLY A 231 4.75 16.79 20.45
CA GLY A 231 3.80 15.66 20.31
C GLY A 231 2.65 15.93 19.33
N GLU A 232 2.72 17.01 18.56
CA GLU A 232 1.76 17.33 17.51
C GLU A 232 2.18 16.71 16.18
N LYS A 233 1.19 16.45 15.30
CA LYS A 233 1.50 16.00 13.93
C LYS A 233 2.33 17.06 13.22
N THR A 234 3.41 16.63 12.55
CA THR A 234 4.25 17.53 11.74
C THR A 234 3.47 18.16 10.60
N GLU A 235 3.91 19.32 10.13
CA GLU A 235 3.30 20.00 8.99
C GLU A 235 3.26 19.12 7.73
N TYR A 236 4.27 18.27 7.55
CA TYR A 236 4.26 17.28 6.47
C TYR A 236 3.06 16.33 6.57
N ILE A 237 2.82 15.77 7.76
CA ILE A 237 1.68 14.87 7.98
C ILE A 237 0.34 15.61 7.85
N LYS A 238 0.20 16.80 8.43
CA LYS A 238 -1.01 17.63 8.29
C LYS A 238 -1.34 17.88 6.81
N LYS A 239 -0.32 18.23 6.02
CA LYS A 239 -0.48 18.46 4.57
C LYS A 239 -0.98 17.24 3.80
N LEU A 240 -0.58 16.01 4.20
CA LEU A 240 -1.04 14.78 3.55
C LEU A 240 -2.54 14.50 3.76
N TYR A 241 -3.12 15.02 4.84
CA TYR A 241 -4.54 14.84 5.16
C TYR A 241 -5.42 16.01 4.69
N GLY A 242 -4.84 17.08 4.16
CA GLY A 242 -5.54 18.32 3.86
C GLY A 242 -5.52 19.31 5.04
N LYS A 243 -5.83 20.58 4.77
CA LYS A 243 -5.65 21.69 5.74
C LYS A 243 -6.55 21.65 6.97
N ASP A 244 -7.47 20.70 7.07
CA ASP A 244 -8.55 20.70 8.07
C ASP A 244 -8.45 19.53 9.09
N ILE A 245 -7.24 19.22 9.60
CA ILE A 245 -7.05 18.29 10.73
C ILE A 245 -6.36 18.99 11.88
#